data_1fb08d9754c4731c2c3520f2234c54a0
#
_entry.id   1fb08d9754c4731c2c3520f2234c54a0
#
_cell.length_a   1.000
_cell.length_b   1.000
_cell.length_c   1.000
_cell.angle_alpha   90.00
_cell.angle_beta   90.00
_cell.angle_gamma   90.00
#
_symmetry.space_group_name_H-M   'P 1'
#
loop_
_entity.id
_entity.type
_entity.pdbx_description
1 polymer ?
#
loop_
_entity_poly.entity_id
_entity_poly.type
_entity_poly.pdbx_seq_one_letter_code
_entity_poly.pdbx_strand_id
1 'polypeptide(L)'
;CIVDYQSKNPDHYILNLGSGNSPKLNSNVVNLDFMSAGKIDLLGSASSLPFRPDSFDAVFCFHVLEHVPNPFNVALEIKRVTKVNGYIECKVPFLFPFHDTPDHYCNFSTSGIQQLFLDTKLIDVGVDCGPWHAMDNIVGTYKKMLKRVYKDSTTSWVEKIRVFIIYRLLSWGMKFDHSTINLTENEKNVLASAVYIKTRNN
;
A
#
# COMPACT_ATOMS: atom_id res chain seq x y z
N CYS A 1 -10.80 2.76 -7.49
CA CYS A 1 -10.82 2.93 -6.02
C CYS A 1 -12.18 2.47 -5.45
N ILE A 2 -12.31 2.36 -4.12
CA ILE A 2 -13.56 1.89 -3.47
C ILE A 2 -14.76 2.74 -3.89
N VAL A 3 -14.61 4.06 -3.93
CA VAL A 3 -15.67 5.00 -4.33
C VAL A 3 -16.15 4.74 -5.76
N ASP A 4 -15.22 4.55 -6.69
CA ASP A 4 -15.58 4.28 -8.10
C ASP A 4 -16.22 2.90 -8.26
N TYR A 5 -15.77 1.92 -7.49
CA TYR A 5 -16.38 0.60 -7.51
C TYR A 5 -17.82 0.66 -6.97
N GLN A 6 -18.02 1.32 -5.84
CA GLN A 6 -19.30 1.48 -5.19
C GLN A 6 -20.29 2.24 -6.07
N SER A 7 -19.87 3.32 -6.74
CA SER A 7 -20.74 4.09 -7.64
C SER A 7 -21.29 3.25 -8.81
N LYS A 8 -20.50 2.25 -9.26
CA LYS A 8 -20.91 1.32 -10.31
C LYS A 8 -21.71 0.12 -9.80
N ASN A 9 -21.61 -0.16 -8.50
CA ASN A 9 -22.22 -1.33 -7.85
C ASN A 9 -22.85 -0.90 -6.51
N PRO A 10 -23.91 -0.10 -6.52
CA PRO A 10 -24.46 0.54 -5.31
C PRO A 10 -25.00 -0.46 -4.29
N ASP A 11 -25.45 -1.63 -4.72
CA ASP A 11 -26.05 -2.67 -3.88
C ASP A 11 -25.04 -3.70 -3.35
N HIS A 12 -23.76 -3.61 -3.77
CA HIS A 12 -22.74 -4.54 -3.32
C HIS A 12 -22.33 -4.28 -1.87
N TYR A 13 -22.19 -5.35 -1.10
CA TYR A 13 -21.54 -5.33 0.22
C TYR A 13 -20.03 -5.36 0.04
N ILE A 14 -19.36 -4.37 0.61
CA ILE A 14 -17.93 -4.13 0.42
C ILE A 14 -17.20 -4.17 1.77
N LEU A 15 -16.10 -4.91 1.85
CA LEU A 15 -15.16 -4.82 2.96
C LEU A 15 -13.99 -3.92 2.58
N ASN A 16 -13.75 -2.88 3.37
CA ASN A 16 -12.56 -2.05 3.35
C ASN A 16 -11.65 -2.51 4.50
N LEU A 17 -10.70 -3.39 4.19
CA LEU A 17 -9.80 -4.02 5.16
C LEU A 17 -8.57 -3.15 5.35
N GLY A 18 -8.26 -2.80 6.60
CA GLY A 18 -7.22 -1.83 6.94
C GLY A 18 -7.64 -0.41 6.55
N SER A 19 -8.85 -0.03 6.96
CA SER A 19 -9.48 1.22 6.52
C SER A 19 -8.79 2.49 7.02
N GLY A 20 -8.00 2.41 8.09
CA GLY A 20 -7.34 3.56 8.69
C GLY A 20 -8.31 4.72 8.95
N ASN A 21 -7.95 5.90 8.46
CA ASN A 21 -8.77 7.12 8.54
C ASN A 21 -9.74 7.30 7.36
N SER A 22 -10.06 6.24 6.63
CA SER A 22 -11.00 6.33 5.51
C SER A 22 -12.35 6.91 5.94
N PRO A 23 -12.96 7.78 5.14
CA PRO A 23 -14.29 8.28 5.44
C PRO A 23 -15.29 7.13 5.39
N LYS A 24 -16.34 7.22 6.21
CA LYS A 24 -17.48 6.31 6.05
C LYS A 24 -18.18 6.64 4.73
N LEU A 25 -18.31 5.63 3.88
CA LEU A 25 -19.03 5.76 2.60
C LEU A 25 -20.54 5.56 2.83
N ASN A 26 -21.12 4.47 2.37
CA ASN A 26 -22.53 4.17 2.64
C ASN A 26 -22.68 2.98 3.60
N SER A 27 -23.91 2.57 3.90
CA SER A 27 -24.22 1.48 4.83
C SER A 27 -23.73 0.10 4.36
N ASN A 28 -23.47 -0.06 3.05
CA ASN A 28 -23.02 -1.33 2.47
C ASN A 28 -21.49 -1.48 2.49
N VAL A 29 -20.74 -0.47 2.96
CA VAL A 29 -19.28 -0.54 3.15
C VAL A 29 -18.95 -0.72 4.62
N VAL A 30 -18.28 -1.81 4.93
CA VAL A 30 -17.75 -2.12 6.26
C VAL A 30 -16.29 -1.73 6.33
N ASN A 31 -15.94 -0.77 7.15
CA ASN A 31 -14.58 -0.37 7.47
C ASN A 31 -14.06 -1.20 8.64
N LEU A 32 -13.07 -2.07 8.41
CA LEU A 32 -12.41 -2.86 9.44
C LEU A 32 -10.94 -2.44 9.56
N ASP A 33 -10.51 -2.21 10.80
CA ASP A 33 -9.09 -1.98 11.11
C ASP A 33 -8.74 -2.67 12.43
N PHE A 34 -7.45 -2.93 12.67
CA PHE A 34 -7.00 -3.47 13.94
C PHE A 34 -6.68 -2.36 14.96
N MET A 35 -6.52 -1.12 14.51
CA MET A 35 -6.34 0.07 15.35
C MET A 35 -7.60 0.92 15.36
N SER A 36 -7.93 1.47 16.52
CA SER A 36 -9.02 2.44 16.66
C SER A 36 -8.58 3.80 16.11
N ALA A 37 -8.64 3.94 14.79
CA ALA A 37 -8.36 5.21 14.11
C ALA A 37 -9.50 5.54 13.16
N GLY A 38 -9.94 6.79 13.14
CA GLY A 38 -10.96 7.25 12.19
C GLY A 38 -12.37 6.68 12.40
N LYS A 39 -13.10 6.53 11.31
CA LYS A 39 -14.49 6.03 11.29
C LYS A 39 -14.53 4.55 10.91
N ILE A 40 -14.03 3.69 11.80
CA ILE A 40 -14.11 2.24 11.64
C ILE A 40 -15.48 1.73 12.12
N ASP A 41 -15.99 0.71 11.44
CA ASP A 41 -17.23 0.01 11.84
C ASP A 41 -16.91 -1.17 12.74
N LEU A 42 -15.73 -1.78 12.59
CA LEU A 42 -15.32 -2.94 13.37
C LEU A 42 -13.81 -2.96 13.62
N LEU A 43 -13.44 -3.20 14.88
CA LEU A 43 -12.07 -3.53 15.27
C LEU A 43 -11.83 -5.04 15.06
N GLY A 44 -10.78 -5.40 14.34
CA GLY A 44 -10.46 -6.80 14.08
C GLY A 44 -9.14 -7.02 13.39
N SER A 45 -8.65 -8.26 13.48
CA SER A 45 -7.42 -8.67 12.79
C SER A 45 -7.72 -9.14 11.37
N ALA A 46 -6.90 -8.71 10.41
CA ALA A 46 -6.97 -9.19 9.04
C ALA A 46 -6.66 -10.70 8.92
N SER A 47 -5.92 -11.27 9.87
CA SER A 47 -5.58 -12.70 9.91
C SER A 47 -6.70 -13.61 10.42
N SER A 48 -7.79 -13.03 10.95
CA SER A 48 -8.97 -13.76 11.43
C SER A 48 -10.19 -12.85 11.36
N LEU A 49 -10.81 -12.80 10.20
CA LEU A 49 -11.93 -11.89 9.93
C LEU A 49 -13.22 -12.41 10.58
N PRO A 50 -13.94 -11.59 11.37
CA PRO A 50 -15.14 -12.01 12.11
C PRO A 50 -16.40 -12.06 11.22
N PHE A 51 -16.24 -12.50 10.00
CA PHE A 51 -17.33 -12.62 9.02
C PHE A 51 -17.49 -14.07 8.58
N ARG A 52 -18.69 -14.42 8.18
CA ARG A 52 -18.97 -15.71 7.54
C ARG A 52 -18.30 -15.79 6.16
N PRO A 53 -18.02 -16.99 5.64
CA PRO A 53 -17.67 -17.14 4.23
C PRO A 53 -18.70 -16.45 3.32
N ASP A 54 -18.26 -16.03 2.13
CA ASP A 54 -19.13 -15.46 1.09
C ASP A 54 -19.98 -14.27 1.53
N SER A 55 -19.45 -13.41 2.41
CA SER A 55 -20.17 -12.27 2.96
C SER A 55 -20.12 -11.01 2.09
N PHE A 56 -19.06 -10.83 1.30
CA PHE A 56 -18.82 -9.59 0.56
C PHE A 56 -18.75 -9.79 -0.95
N ASP A 57 -19.37 -8.88 -1.68
CA ASP A 57 -19.27 -8.82 -3.15
C ASP A 57 -17.92 -8.28 -3.61
N ALA A 58 -17.28 -7.46 -2.75
CA ALA A 58 -15.93 -6.96 -3.01
C ALA A 58 -15.13 -6.77 -1.70
N VAL A 59 -13.81 -7.02 -1.78
CA VAL A 59 -12.86 -6.74 -0.69
C VAL A 59 -11.73 -5.87 -1.23
N PHE A 60 -11.46 -4.77 -0.55
CA PHE A 60 -10.34 -3.88 -0.79
C PHE A 60 -9.37 -3.95 0.39
N CYS A 61 -8.10 -4.20 0.09
CA CYS A 61 -7.02 -4.34 1.08
C CYS A 61 -5.82 -3.53 0.62
N PHE A 62 -5.71 -2.30 1.11
CA PHE A 62 -4.69 -1.35 0.69
C PHE A 62 -3.70 -1.07 1.81
N HIS A 63 -2.43 -1.38 1.59
CA HIS A 63 -1.34 -1.15 2.53
C HIS A 63 -1.56 -1.81 3.91
N VAL A 64 -1.88 -3.12 3.87
CA VAL A 64 -2.10 -3.97 5.07
C VAL A 64 -1.16 -5.17 5.05
N LEU A 65 -0.97 -5.79 3.89
CA LEU A 65 -0.26 -7.08 3.79
C LEU A 65 1.22 -6.97 4.16
N GLU A 66 1.81 -5.79 4.04
CA GLU A 66 3.16 -5.48 4.50
C GLU A 66 3.30 -5.42 6.02
N HIS A 67 2.18 -5.19 6.73
CA HIS A 67 2.11 -5.01 8.17
C HIS A 67 1.70 -6.27 8.94
N VAL A 68 1.58 -7.41 8.25
CA VAL A 68 1.19 -8.68 8.88
C VAL A 68 2.32 -9.71 8.79
N PRO A 69 2.56 -10.49 9.87
CA PRO A 69 3.61 -11.51 9.86
C PRO A 69 3.39 -12.60 8.82
N ASN A 70 2.13 -12.91 8.50
CA ASN A 70 1.77 -13.95 7.54
C ASN A 70 0.71 -13.44 6.54
N PRO A 71 1.14 -12.81 5.44
CA PRO A 71 0.23 -12.30 4.42
C PRO A 71 -0.55 -13.38 3.67
N PHE A 72 -0.04 -14.63 3.61
CA PHE A 72 -0.79 -15.76 3.04
C PHE A 72 -2.06 -16.06 3.83
N ASN A 73 -2.02 -16.02 5.17
CA ASN A 73 -3.22 -16.19 6.01
C ASN A 73 -4.25 -15.08 5.74
N VAL A 74 -3.79 -13.84 5.59
CA VAL A 74 -4.69 -12.72 5.27
C VAL A 74 -5.32 -12.90 3.90
N ALA A 75 -4.55 -13.33 2.90
CA ALA A 75 -5.09 -13.62 1.56
C ALA A 75 -6.14 -14.76 1.60
N LEU A 76 -5.93 -15.81 2.42
CA LEU A 76 -6.92 -16.86 2.63
C LEU A 76 -8.21 -16.32 3.26
N GLU A 77 -8.12 -15.46 4.28
CA GLU A 77 -9.28 -14.83 4.90
C GLU A 77 -10.01 -13.90 3.95
N ILE A 78 -9.28 -13.08 3.16
CA ILE A 78 -9.87 -12.25 2.11
C ILE A 78 -10.69 -13.10 1.13
N LYS A 79 -10.11 -14.20 0.64
CA LYS A 79 -10.79 -15.13 -0.26
C LYS A 79 -12.01 -15.78 0.40
N ARG A 80 -11.86 -16.24 1.64
CA ARG A 80 -12.94 -16.89 2.39
C ARG A 80 -14.18 -16.00 2.55
N VAL A 81 -13.99 -14.72 2.85
CA VAL A 81 -15.11 -13.80 3.08
C VAL A 81 -15.65 -13.18 1.79
N THR A 82 -14.94 -13.29 0.69
CA THR A 82 -15.37 -12.82 -0.63
C THR A 82 -16.23 -13.86 -1.29
N LYS A 83 -17.40 -13.48 -1.79
CA LYS A 83 -18.32 -14.37 -2.53
C LYS A 83 -17.63 -14.97 -3.76
N VAL A 84 -18.13 -16.12 -4.23
CA VAL A 84 -17.74 -16.69 -5.52
C VAL A 84 -17.95 -15.63 -6.63
N ASN A 85 -16.97 -15.45 -7.51
CA ASN A 85 -16.90 -14.38 -8.50
C ASN A 85 -16.83 -12.96 -7.92
N GLY A 86 -16.73 -12.77 -6.61
CA GLY A 86 -16.55 -11.49 -5.94
C GLY A 86 -15.22 -10.84 -6.29
N TYR A 87 -15.16 -9.53 -6.21
CA TYR A 87 -14.00 -8.73 -6.61
C TYR A 87 -13.01 -8.55 -5.45
N ILE A 88 -11.73 -8.70 -5.72
CA ILE A 88 -10.65 -8.45 -4.76
C ILE A 88 -9.67 -7.46 -5.39
N GLU A 89 -9.33 -6.40 -4.66
CA GLU A 89 -8.26 -5.47 -5.04
C GLU A 89 -7.33 -5.27 -3.85
N CYS A 90 -6.04 -5.60 -4.04
CA CYS A 90 -5.00 -5.38 -3.05
C CYS A 90 -3.92 -4.46 -3.61
N LYS A 91 -3.39 -3.59 -2.74
CA LYS A 91 -2.25 -2.70 -3.03
C LYS A 91 -1.22 -2.84 -1.94
N VAL A 92 0.05 -2.92 -2.32
CA VAL A 92 1.18 -3.15 -1.42
C VAL A 92 2.40 -2.35 -1.85
N PRO A 93 3.29 -1.96 -0.93
CA PRO A 93 4.55 -1.32 -1.29
C PRO A 93 5.51 -2.30 -1.95
N PHE A 94 6.37 -1.78 -2.85
CA PHE A 94 7.51 -2.50 -3.42
C PHE A 94 8.81 -1.79 -3.07
N LEU A 95 9.20 -0.72 -3.76
CA LEU A 95 10.38 0.09 -3.40
C LEU A 95 9.96 1.22 -2.46
N PHE A 96 9.66 0.86 -1.24
CA PHE A 96 9.23 1.79 -0.20
C PHE A 96 10.13 1.66 1.02
N PRO A 97 10.57 2.78 1.64
CA PRO A 97 11.37 2.74 2.86
C PRO A 97 10.66 2.00 3.99
N PHE A 98 11.45 1.29 4.81
CA PHE A 98 10.94 0.70 6.05
C PHE A 98 10.19 1.74 6.89
N HIS A 99 9.05 1.34 7.43
CA HIS A 99 8.25 2.12 8.37
C HIS A 99 7.63 1.16 9.41
N ASP A 100 7.71 1.53 10.67
CA ASP A 100 7.45 0.67 11.82
C ASP A 100 6.14 0.99 12.56
N THR A 101 5.13 1.50 11.86
CA THR A 101 3.85 1.80 12.48
C THR A 101 2.72 1.16 11.69
N PRO A 102 2.23 -0.02 12.11
CA PRO A 102 2.62 -0.79 13.31
C PRO A 102 3.99 -1.50 13.19
N ASP A 103 4.13 -2.49 12.34
CA ASP A 103 5.35 -3.20 11.97
C ASP A 103 5.40 -3.32 10.44
N HIS A 104 6.57 -3.48 9.86
CA HIS A 104 6.75 -3.65 8.41
C HIS A 104 7.54 -4.93 8.16
N TYR A 105 6.86 -5.99 7.74
CA TYR A 105 7.43 -7.33 7.59
C TYR A 105 7.97 -7.57 6.18
N CYS A 106 7.32 -7.05 5.13
CA CYS A 106 7.71 -7.32 3.76
C CYS A 106 7.22 -6.26 2.76
N ASN A 107 7.93 -6.17 1.64
CA ASN A 107 7.49 -5.49 0.43
C ASN A 107 7.23 -6.51 -0.67
N PHE A 108 6.38 -6.20 -1.62
CA PHE A 108 5.97 -7.15 -2.67
C PHE A 108 6.26 -6.60 -4.05
N SER A 109 6.88 -7.43 -4.90
CA SER A 109 6.84 -7.23 -6.35
C SER A 109 5.47 -7.66 -6.93
N THR A 110 5.23 -7.35 -8.20
CA THR A 110 4.02 -7.84 -8.92
C THR A 110 3.91 -9.37 -8.86
N SER A 111 5.02 -10.08 -9.06
CA SER A 111 5.03 -11.56 -8.93
C SER A 111 4.79 -12.02 -7.50
N GLY A 112 5.31 -11.28 -6.50
CA GLY A 112 5.13 -11.61 -5.09
C GLY A 112 3.68 -11.52 -4.65
N ILE A 113 2.96 -10.46 -5.02
CA ILE A 113 1.54 -10.33 -4.66
C ILE A 113 0.67 -11.35 -5.41
N GLN A 114 1.03 -11.74 -6.64
CA GLN A 114 0.32 -12.79 -7.37
C GLN A 114 0.36 -14.14 -6.66
N GLN A 115 1.46 -14.48 -5.96
CA GLN A 115 1.58 -15.74 -5.23
C GLN A 115 0.53 -15.88 -4.12
N LEU A 116 0.03 -14.78 -3.57
CA LEU A 116 -1.02 -14.79 -2.54
C LEU A 116 -2.40 -15.17 -3.10
N PHE A 117 -2.60 -15.00 -4.42
CA PHE A 117 -3.90 -15.13 -5.09
C PHE A 117 -3.86 -16.06 -6.31
N LEU A 118 -2.95 -17.05 -6.34
CA LEU A 118 -2.78 -17.98 -7.48
C LEU A 118 -4.03 -18.77 -7.83
N ASP A 119 -4.87 -19.07 -6.85
CA ASP A 119 -6.12 -19.84 -6.98
C ASP A 119 -7.33 -18.97 -7.35
N THR A 120 -7.11 -17.71 -7.69
CA THR A 120 -8.16 -16.78 -8.13
C THR A 120 -8.04 -16.44 -9.62
N LYS A 121 -9.12 -15.93 -10.20
CA LYS A 121 -9.10 -15.48 -11.60
C LYS A 121 -8.51 -14.08 -11.71
N LEU A 122 -7.26 -13.99 -12.13
CA LEU A 122 -6.58 -12.70 -12.34
C LEU A 122 -7.34 -11.83 -13.35
N ILE A 123 -7.61 -10.59 -12.98
CA ILE A 123 -8.15 -9.54 -13.86
C ILE A 123 -7.02 -8.64 -14.33
N ASP A 124 -6.19 -8.16 -13.41
CA ASP A 124 -5.14 -7.19 -13.70
C ASP A 124 -4.09 -7.18 -12.58
N VAL A 125 -2.85 -6.91 -12.94
CA VAL A 125 -1.74 -6.71 -11.99
C VAL A 125 -0.77 -5.70 -12.58
N GLY A 126 -0.30 -4.76 -11.76
CA GLY A 126 0.59 -3.73 -12.28
C GLY A 126 1.10 -2.77 -11.21
N VAL A 127 1.54 -1.62 -11.68
CA VAL A 127 2.10 -0.54 -10.86
C VAL A 127 0.98 0.40 -10.39
N ASP A 128 0.89 0.59 -9.07
CA ASP A 128 0.00 1.60 -8.48
C ASP A 128 0.69 2.97 -8.42
N CYS A 129 1.94 2.98 -7.91
CA CYS A 129 2.76 4.18 -7.83
C CYS A 129 4.10 3.96 -8.51
N GLY A 130 4.41 4.80 -9.50
CA GLY A 130 5.56 4.63 -10.39
C GLY A 130 6.92 5.02 -9.78
N PRO A 131 7.99 4.97 -10.61
CA PRO A 131 9.38 5.16 -10.20
C PRO A 131 9.67 6.48 -9.49
N TRP A 132 9.03 7.55 -9.94
CA TRP A 132 9.21 8.87 -9.33
C TRP A 132 8.79 8.88 -7.85
N HIS A 133 7.67 8.23 -7.55
CA HIS A 133 7.17 8.10 -6.19
C HIS A 133 8.14 7.30 -5.30
N ALA A 134 8.75 6.24 -5.86
CA ALA A 134 9.79 5.46 -5.17
C ALA A 134 10.99 6.36 -4.83
N MET A 135 11.50 7.09 -5.81
CA MET A 135 12.62 8.02 -5.62
C MET A 135 12.31 9.10 -4.59
N ASP A 136 11.12 9.71 -4.66
CA ASP A 136 10.72 10.75 -3.69
C ASP A 136 10.66 10.22 -2.26
N ASN A 137 10.09 9.03 -2.06
CA ASN A 137 10.03 8.38 -0.74
C ASN A 137 11.43 8.06 -0.18
N ILE A 138 12.31 7.47 -1.01
CA ILE A 138 13.67 7.10 -0.60
C ILE A 138 14.50 8.36 -0.30
N VAL A 139 14.53 9.31 -1.23
CA VAL A 139 15.29 10.56 -1.07
C VAL A 139 14.71 11.41 0.06
N GLY A 140 13.38 11.46 0.18
CA GLY A 140 12.70 12.17 1.27
C GLY A 140 13.08 11.60 2.65
N THR A 141 13.12 10.26 2.77
CA THR A 141 13.55 9.59 4.00
C THR A 141 15.03 9.86 4.30
N TYR A 142 15.89 9.76 3.29
CA TYR A 142 17.32 10.07 3.45
C TYR A 142 17.54 11.53 3.85
N LYS A 143 16.82 12.49 3.28
CA LYS A 143 16.86 13.90 3.67
C LYS A 143 16.45 14.12 5.14
N LYS A 144 15.48 13.37 5.67
CA LYS A 144 15.13 13.42 7.10
C LYS A 144 16.30 12.94 7.98
N MET A 145 17.00 11.87 7.57
CA MET A 145 18.19 11.37 8.27
C MET A 145 19.31 12.41 8.24
N LEU A 146 19.61 13.01 7.09
CA LEU A 146 20.61 14.08 6.96
C LEU A 146 20.29 15.29 7.85
N LYS A 147 19.04 15.70 7.94
CA LYS A 147 18.61 16.80 8.85
C LYS A 147 18.89 16.45 10.32
N ARG A 148 18.68 15.19 10.73
CA ARG A 148 19.00 14.74 12.08
C ARG A 148 20.49 14.87 12.37
N VAL A 149 21.35 14.36 11.48
CA VAL A 149 22.82 14.45 11.59
C VAL A 149 23.27 15.92 11.65
N TYR A 150 22.72 16.78 10.82
CA TYR A 150 23.06 18.22 10.83
C TYR A 150 22.72 18.91 12.16
N LYS A 151 21.62 18.50 12.80
CA LYS A 151 21.17 19.08 14.09
C LYS A 151 21.92 18.50 15.30
N ASP A 152 22.60 17.38 15.14
CA ASP A 152 23.33 16.74 16.23
C ASP A 152 24.50 17.62 16.67
N SER A 153 24.57 17.92 17.97
CA SER A 153 25.62 18.74 18.58
C SER A 153 27.00 18.07 18.56
N THR A 154 27.04 16.74 18.48
CA THR A 154 28.29 15.96 18.42
C THR A 154 28.90 15.90 17.03
N THR A 155 28.12 16.22 15.99
CA THR A 155 28.58 16.22 14.60
C THR A 155 29.54 17.36 14.33
N SER A 156 30.71 17.05 13.75
CA SER A 156 31.74 18.04 13.41
C SER A 156 31.23 19.06 12.38
N TRP A 157 31.81 20.26 12.38
CA TRP A 157 31.44 21.31 11.43
C TRP A 157 31.71 20.92 9.97
N VAL A 158 32.76 20.10 9.72
CA VAL A 158 33.07 19.59 8.37
C VAL A 158 31.97 18.64 7.87
N GLU A 159 31.50 17.74 8.73
CA GLU A 159 30.39 16.84 8.41
C GLU A 159 29.09 17.61 8.18
N LYS A 160 28.82 18.64 8.97
CA LYS A 160 27.66 19.51 8.76
C LYS A 160 27.68 20.20 7.39
N ILE A 161 28.85 20.66 6.93
CA ILE A 161 29.00 21.22 5.58
C ILE A 161 28.72 20.15 4.51
N ARG A 162 29.29 18.96 4.64
CA ARG A 162 29.04 17.84 3.72
C ARG A 162 27.55 17.50 3.65
N VAL A 163 26.90 17.34 4.80
CA VAL A 163 25.45 17.08 4.89
C VAL A 163 24.63 18.17 4.24
N PHE A 164 24.99 19.44 4.45
CA PHE A 164 24.31 20.57 3.84
C PHE A 164 24.43 20.55 2.31
N ILE A 165 25.62 20.28 1.76
CA ILE A 165 25.84 20.20 0.31
C ILE A 165 25.00 19.06 -0.29
N ILE A 166 25.07 17.85 0.28
CA ILE A 166 24.30 16.68 -0.17
C ILE A 166 22.79 16.98 -0.13
N TYR A 167 22.31 17.56 0.97
CA TYR A 167 20.90 17.93 1.11
C TYR A 167 20.45 18.93 0.03
N ARG A 168 21.29 19.90 -0.31
CA ARG A 168 21.00 20.90 -1.36
C ARG A 168 20.97 20.27 -2.75
N LEU A 169 21.92 19.38 -3.06
CA LEU A 169 21.98 18.67 -4.34
C LEU A 169 20.75 17.76 -4.53
N LEU A 170 20.40 16.97 -3.51
CA LEU A 170 19.20 16.14 -3.53
C LEU A 170 17.93 16.98 -3.69
N SER A 171 17.84 18.10 -2.99
CA SER A 171 16.68 19.00 -3.08
C SER A 171 16.55 19.69 -4.43
N TRP A 172 17.67 19.94 -5.10
CA TRP A 172 17.68 20.49 -6.45
C TRP A 172 17.30 19.44 -7.48
N GLY A 173 17.89 18.24 -7.41
CA GLY A 173 17.59 17.13 -8.32
C GLY A 173 16.12 16.70 -8.26
N MET A 174 15.50 16.72 -7.07
CA MET A 174 14.08 16.38 -6.89
C MET A 174 13.09 17.44 -7.42
N LYS A 175 13.57 18.60 -7.84
CA LYS A 175 12.72 19.62 -8.48
C LYS A 175 12.55 19.40 -10.00
N PHE A 176 13.26 18.44 -10.56
CA PHE A 176 13.15 18.13 -11.98
C PHE A 176 11.76 17.54 -12.27
N ASP A 177 11.10 18.03 -13.29
CA ASP A 177 9.80 17.50 -13.71
C ASP A 177 9.99 16.19 -14.48
N HIS A 178 9.64 15.07 -13.86
CA HIS A 178 9.74 13.75 -14.42
C HIS A 178 8.47 13.30 -15.19
N SER A 179 7.43 14.14 -15.24
CA SER A 179 6.20 13.83 -15.96
C SER A 179 6.41 13.71 -17.47
N THR A 180 7.48 14.30 -17.98
CA THR A 180 7.87 14.25 -19.39
C THR A 180 8.65 12.98 -19.78
N ILE A 181 9.09 12.17 -18.80
CA ILE A 181 9.81 10.94 -19.07
C ILE A 181 8.84 9.82 -19.44
N ASN A 182 8.88 9.39 -20.68
CA ASN A 182 8.01 8.35 -21.21
C ASN A 182 8.62 6.97 -20.92
N LEU A 183 8.17 6.32 -19.85
CA LEU A 183 8.61 4.99 -19.44
C LEU A 183 7.66 3.92 -19.95
N THR A 184 8.22 2.82 -20.43
CA THR A 184 7.47 1.59 -20.74
C THR A 184 6.91 0.97 -19.46
N GLU A 185 5.89 0.10 -19.57
CA GLU A 185 5.33 -0.59 -18.40
C GLU A 185 6.38 -1.47 -17.69
N ASN A 186 7.30 -2.08 -18.43
CA ASN A 186 8.40 -2.84 -17.84
C ASN A 186 9.34 -1.96 -17.02
N GLU A 187 9.71 -0.77 -17.51
CA GLU A 187 10.56 0.17 -16.78
C GLU A 187 9.86 0.71 -15.53
N LYS A 188 8.56 0.96 -15.60
CA LYS A 188 7.76 1.34 -14.42
C LYS A 188 7.76 0.24 -13.36
N ASN A 189 7.63 -1.03 -13.76
CA ASN A 189 7.65 -2.17 -12.84
C ASN A 189 8.98 -2.32 -12.10
N VAL A 190 10.12 -2.04 -12.76
CA VAL A 190 11.46 -2.18 -12.14
C VAL A 190 11.63 -1.27 -10.93
N LEU A 191 11.09 -0.06 -10.98
CA LEU A 191 11.26 0.97 -9.95
C LEU A 191 9.92 1.40 -9.32
N ALA A 192 8.90 0.55 -9.36
CA ALA A 192 7.60 0.86 -8.77
C ALA A 192 7.70 1.11 -7.27
N SER A 193 7.02 2.13 -6.77
CA SER A 193 6.88 2.36 -5.32
C SER A 193 5.87 1.41 -4.69
N ALA A 194 4.78 1.17 -5.40
CA ALA A 194 3.73 0.25 -4.98
C ALA A 194 3.14 -0.48 -6.18
N VAL A 195 2.65 -1.69 -5.95
CA VAL A 195 2.02 -2.55 -6.95
C VAL A 195 0.61 -2.95 -6.49
N TYR A 196 -0.22 -3.36 -7.44
CA TYR A 196 -1.57 -3.83 -7.16
C TYR A 196 -1.87 -5.15 -7.85
N ILE A 197 -2.89 -5.84 -7.33
CA ILE A 197 -3.57 -6.96 -7.97
C ILE A 197 -5.08 -6.75 -7.91
N LYS A 198 -5.76 -7.08 -9.00
CA LYS A 198 -7.21 -7.20 -9.10
C LYS A 198 -7.56 -8.58 -9.58
N THR A 199 -8.46 -9.23 -8.88
CA THR A 199 -8.82 -10.62 -9.16
C THR A 199 -10.27 -10.89 -8.80
N ARG A 200 -10.80 -12.02 -9.27
CA ARG A 200 -12.09 -12.57 -8.83
C ARG A 200 -11.87 -13.84 -8.05
N ASN A 201 -12.59 -13.99 -6.97
CA ASN A 201 -12.62 -15.22 -6.19
C ASN A 201 -13.24 -16.36 -7.01
N ASN A 202 -12.66 -17.55 -6.92
CA ASN A 202 -13.18 -18.73 -7.63
C ASN A 202 -14.35 -19.37 -6.89
#